data_7ffe4dd39a6a757ad6f33be44b71022e
#
_entry.id   7ffe4dd39a6a757ad6f33be44b71022e
#
_cell.length_a   1.000
_cell.length_b   1.000
_cell.length_c   1.000
_cell.angle_alpha   90.00
_cell.angle_beta   90.00
_cell.angle_gamma   90.00
#
_symmetry.space_group_name_H-M   'P 1'
#
loop_
_entity.id
_entity.type
_entity.pdbx_description
1 polymer ?
#
loop_
_entity_poly.entity_id
_entity_poly.type
_entity_poly.pdbx_seq_one_letter_code
_entity_poly.pdbx_strand_id
1 'polypeptide(L)'
;SFILLDLCLKVAGGDQALHQESALGGKIVHNGKVVFLGAEDSADSIHRRIESIAGPNLMQRAAGNLFVVPLPDAGGPVPLIQNVMGQYAITPQYLELRRQLQEMGDIALVVIDPLQAFAHADINTDPAAGQFWWTVMAELCVSVNANVIIAHHMRKEGTFAIKKSSQAREAIRGTTALVDGARWVYSLWAMPEQDEIIIAQKMSFESGVGNCVMGGVVKINDKADKGTRTYVRAEDGLLIDKTSEVSQILDASLKLTDAIFHEINTRWHSDDPFSMAVNTGRSVQKYISAEYAMPKHAAKFHVEAWVEQGMLENAIHNKVTKAKGIKVLRNMGDS
;
A
#
# COMPACT_ATOMS: atom_id res chain seq x y z
N SER A 1 0.11 -4.82 9.70
CA SER A 1 -0.86 -5.30 10.74
C SER A 1 -2.17 -4.52 10.79
N PHE A 2 -2.19 -3.13 10.71
CA PHE A 2 -3.44 -2.33 10.85
C PHE A 2 -4.57 -2.78 9.90
N ILE A 3 -4.31 -2.92 8.60
CA ILE A 3 -5.31 -3.37 7.62
C ILE A 3 -5.84 -4.78 7.93
N LEU A 4 -4.97 -5.68 8.39
CA LEU A 4 -5.38 -7.03 8.78
C LEU A 4 -6.20 -7.04 10.07
N LEU A 5 -5.85 -6.21 11.05
CA LEU A 5 -6.65 -6.06 12.27
C LEU A 5 -8.03 -5.45 11.99
N ASP A 6 -8.14 -4.46 11.07
CA ASP A 6 -9.43 -3.95 10.60
C ASP A 6 -10.29 -5.06 9.99
N LEU A 7 -9.71 -5.88 9.12
CA LEU A 7 -10.39 -7.03 8.56
C LEU A 7 -10.84 -8.02 9.65
N CYS A 8 -9.94 -8.36 10.58
CA CYS A 8 -10.24 -9.27 11.69
C CYS A 8 -11.42 -8.77 12.53
N LEU A 9 -11.41 -7.49 12.91
CA LEU A 9 -12.48 -6.87 13.68
C LEU A 9 -13.83 -6.91 12.95
N LYS A 10 -13.84 -6.64 11.65
CA LYS A 10 -15.06 -6.68 10.85
C LYS A 10 -15.59 -8.10 10.68
N VAL A 11 -14.72 -9.08 10.42
CA VAL A 11 -15.14 -10.49 10.33
C VAL A 11 -15.65 -11.02 11.68
N ALA A 12 -15.00 -10.65 12.79
CA ALA A 12 -15.42 -11.01 14.15
C ALA A 12 -16.66 -10.23 14.65
N GLY A 13 -17.00 -9.10 13.99
CA GLY A 13 -18.03 -8.16 14.43
C GLY A 13 -19.48 -8.61 14.27
N GLY A 14 -19.70 -9.85 13.84
CA GLY A 14 -21.03 -10.46 13.70
C GLY A 14 -21.85 -9.90 12.52
N ASP A 15 -23.14 -10.23 12.50
CA ASP A 15 -24.04 -9.93 11.35
C ASP A 15 -24.12 -8.44 11.00
N GLN A 16 -23.95 -7.55 11.96
CA GLN A 16 -23.95 -6.10 11.71
C GLN A 16 -22.74 -5.60 10.90
N ALA A 17 -21.70 -6.41 10.81
CA ALA A 17 -20.54 -6.12 9.98
C ALA A 17 -20.68 -6.67 8.55
N LEU A 18 -21.67 -7.51 8.28
CA LEU A 18 -21.93 -8.04 6.95
C LEU A 18 -22.22 -6.90 5.97
N HIS A 19 -21.65 -7.02 4.77
CA HIS A 19 -21.72 -6.03 3.69
C HIS A 19 -20.98 -4.72 3.94
N GLN A 20 -20.31 -4.52 5.09
CA GLN A 20 -19.38 -3.43 5.28
C GLN A 20 -18.14 -3.62 4.39
N GLU A 21 -17.62 -2.52 3.88
CA GLU A 21 -16.38 -2.55 3.12
C GLU A 21 -15.19 -2.85 4.04
N SER A 22 -14.32 -3.75 3.59
CA SER A 22 -13.01 -3.94 4.20
C SER A 22 -12.01 -2.94 3.64
N ALA A 23 -10.96 -2.64 4.39
CA ALA A 23 -9.85 -1.83 3.90
C ALA A 23 -9.16 -2.44 2.66
N LEU A 24 -9.34 -3.74 2.38
CA LEU A 24 -8.79 -4.43 1.22
C LEU A 24 -9.66 -4.34 -0.05
N GLY A 25 -10.77 -3.61 0.00
CA GLY A 25 -11.60 -3.34 -1.18
C GLY A 25 -12.72 -4.33 -1.47
N GLY A 26 -13.02 -5.22 -0.55
CA GLY A 26 -14.17 -6.13 -0.66
C GLY A 26 -15.18 -5.86 0.45
N LYS A 27 -16.33 -6.50 0.34
CA LYS A 27 -17.35 -6.51 1.41
C LYS A 27 -17.22 -7.75 2.26
N ILE A 28 -17.49 -7.62 3.55
CA ILE A 28 -17.59 -8.77 4.45
C ILE A 28 -18.86 -9.54 4.09
N VAL A 29 -18.70 -10.77 3.62
CA VAL A 29 -19.81 -11.64 3.19
C VAL A 29 -20.04 -12.80 4.13
N HIS A 30 -19.11 -13.05 5.05
CA HIS A 30 -19.18 -14.10 6.06
C HIS A 30 -18.52 -13.60 7.33
N ASN A 31 -19.09 -13.91 8.48
CA ASN A 31 -18.56 -13.61 9.81
C ASN A 31 -18.34 -14.91 10.59
N GLY A 32 -17.62 -14.82 11.68
CA GLY A 32 -17.31 -15.95 12.57
C GLY A 32 -16.11 -15.65 13.44
N LYS A 33 -15.60 -16.68 14.09
CA LYS A 33 -14.40 -16.56 14.91
C LYS A 33 -13.18 -16.24 14.04
N VAL A 34 -12.34 -15.38 14.54
CA VAL A 34 -11.08 -14.95 13.90
C VAL A 34 -9.92 -15.23 14.82
N VAL A 35 -8.89 -15.88 14.32
CA VAL A 35 -7.63 -16.11 15.04
C VAL A 35 -6.52 -15.30 14.38
N PHE A 36 -5.90 -14.39 15.13
CA PHE A 36 -4.77 -13.56 14.68
C PHE A 36 -3.50 -14.02 15.41
N LEU A 37 -2.57 -14.60 14.66
CA LEU A 37 -1.27 -15.04 15.17
C LEU A 37 -0.25 -13.93 14.85
N GLY A 38 0.12 -13.12 15.84
CA GLY A 38 1.06 -12.01 15.70
C GLY A 38 2.43 -12.37 16.28
N ALA A 39 3.49 -12.33 15.47
CA ALA A 39 4.82 -12.73 15.91
C ALA A 39 5.79 -11.58 16.17
N GLU A 40 5.42 -10.34 15.85
CA GLU A 40 6.30 -9.17 16.00
C GLU A 40 5.84 -8.21 17.10
N ASP A 41 4.53 -8.12 17.35
CA ASP A 41 3.95 -7.13 18.26
C ASP A 41 3.51 -7.77 19.57
N SER A 42 3.70 -7.03 20.70
CA SER A 42 3.20 -7.42 22.01
C SER A 42 1.67 -7.26 22.10
N ALA A 43 1.07 -7.90 23.10
CA ALA A 43 -0.36 -7.78 23.40
C ALA A 43 -0.80 -6.32 23.52
N ASP A 44 -0.04 -5.51 24.25
CA ASP A 44 -0.33 -4.08 24.44
C ASP A 44 -0.29 -3.28 23.12
N SER A 45 0.67 -3.60 22.24
CA SER A 45 0.77 -2.94 20.93
C SER A 45 -0.42 -3.29 20.03
N ILE A 46 -0.81 -4.56 20.00
CA ILE A 46 -1.97 -5.01 19.23
C ILE A 46 -3.26 -4.40 19.81
N HIS A 47 -3.40 -4.37 21.15
CA HIS A 47 -4.56 -3.79 21.81
C HIS A 47 -4.74 -2.31 21.46
N ARG A 48 -3.70 -1.49 21.56
CA ARG A 48 -3.75 -0.07 21.14
C ARG A 48 -4.16 0.09 19.68
N ARG A 49 -3.65 -0.75 18.77
CA ARG A 49 -4.06 -0.70 17.36
C ARG A 49 -5.53 -1.07 17.19
N ILE A 50 -6.03 -2.05 17.92
CA ILE A 50 -7.44 -2.43 17.92
C ILE A 50 -8.30 -1.26 18.41
N GLU A 51 -7.91 -0.59 19.47
CA GLU A 51 -8.60 0.62 19.99
C GLU A 51 -8.65 1.74 18.95
N SER A 52 -7.54 2.01 18.26
CA SER A 52 -7.49 3.02 17.19
C SER A 52 -8.41 2.70 16.00
N ILE A 53 -8.57 1.41 15.67
CA ILE A 53 -9.41 0.96 14.54
C ILE A 53 -10.87 0.90 14.95
N ALA A 54 -11.15 0.32 16.11
CA ALA A 54 -12.49 -0.03 16.55
C ALA A 54 -13.04 1.01 17.52
N GLY A 55 -14.08 1.71 17.14
CA GLY A 55 -14.88 2.39 18.15
C GLY A 55 -15.48 1.36 19.16
N PRO A 56 -15.97 1.83 20.32
CA PRO A 56 -16.46 0.94 21.40
C PRO A 56 -17.47 -0.11 20.95
N ASN A 57 -18.31 0.23 20.01
CA ASN A 57 -19.33 -0.68 19.48
C ASN A 57 -18.76 -1.85 18.68
N LEU A 58 -17.72 -1.65 17.88
CA LEU A 58 -17.10 -2.73 17.11
C LEU A 58 -16.26 -3.63 18.01
N MET A 59 -15.54 -3.08 18.97
CA MET A 59 -14.82 -3.85 19.98
C MET A 59 -15.76 -4.78 20.75
N GLN A 60 -16.88 -4.26 21.24
CA GLN A 60 -17.87 -5.04 21.98
C GLN A 60 -18.44 -6.20 21.13
N ARG A 61 -18.74 -5.95 19.85
CA ARG A 61 -19.24 -6.97 18.95
C ARG A 61 -18.21 -8.04 18.60
N ALA A 62 -16.94 -7.64 18.41
CA ALA A 62 -15.86 -8.57 18.12
C ALA A 62 -15.42 -9.37 19.36
N ALA A 63 -15.73 -8.90 20.57
CA ALA A 63 -15.44 -9.60 21.80
C ALA A 63 -16.05 -11.01 21.82
N GLY A 64 -15.21 -12.01 22.13
CA GLY A 64 -15.62 -13.42 22.09
C GLY A 64 -15.47 -14.11 20.74
N ASN A 65 -15.29 -13.34 19.65
CA ASN A 65 -15.04 -13.89 18.32
C ASN A 65 -13.63 -13.55 17.78
N LEU A 66 -12.94 -12.54 18.32
CA LEU A 66 -11.57 -12.21 17.95
C LEU A 66 -10.58 -12.76 18.99
N PHE A 67 -9.76 -13.71 18.56
CA PHE A 67 -8.72 -14.35 19.37
C PHE A 67 -7.35 -13.88 18.86
N VAL A 68 -6.68 -13.05 19.65
CA VAL A 68 -5.35 -12.55 19.34
C VAL A 68 -4.32 -13.33 20.13
N VAL A 69 -3.32 -13.88 19.44
CA VAL A 69 -2.20 -14.63 20.02
C VAL A 69 -0.91 -13.84 19.76
N PRO A 70 -0.48 -12.99 20.70
CA PRO A 70 0.77 -12.24 20.60
C PRO A 70 1.93 -13.18 21.00
N LEU A 71 2.61 -13.75 20.02
CA LEU A 71 3.68 -14.74 20.27
C LEU A 71 4.85 -14.21 21.10
N PRO A 72 5.27 -12.93 21.00
CA PRO A 72 6.30 -12.39 21.89
C PRO A 72 5.98 -12.59 23.39
N ASP A 73 4.70 -12.46 23.77
CA ASP A 73 4.24 -12.64 25.15
C ASP A 73 3.90 -14.11 25.47
N ALA A 74 3.82 -14.98 24.45
CA ALA A 74 3.45 -16.40 24.56
C ALA A 74 4.64 -17.36 24.40
N GLY A 75 5.87 -16.87 24.53
CA GLY A 75 7.08 -17.71 24.44
C GLY A 75 7.83 -17.61 23.11
N GLY A 76 7.42 -16.76 22.21
CA GLY A 76 8.11 -16.46 20.94
C GLY A 76 7.55 -17.18 19.72
N PRO A 77 8.21 -17.04 18.57
CA PRO A 77 7.74 -17.59 17.29
C PRO A 77 7.57 -19.11 17.33
N VAL A 78 6.51 -19.58 16.68
CA VAL A 78 6.15 -20.99 16.60
C VAL A 78 6.25 -21.46 15.14
N PRO A 79 7.28 -22.23 14.78
CA PRO A 79 7.42 -22.72 13.42
C PRO A 79 6.31 -23.72 13.08
N LEU A 80 5.67 -23.53 11.91
CA LEU A 80 4.66 -24.46 11.40
C LEU A 80 5.27 -25.46 10.43
N ILE A 81 6.33 -25.06 9.72
CA ILE A 81 7.14 -25.92 8.87
C ILE A 81 8.61 -25.80 9.22
N GLN A 82 9.37 -26.85 8.93
CA GLN A 82 10.81 -26.89 9.14
C GLN A 82 11.52 -27.65 8.02
N ASN A 83 12.81 -27.39 7.84
CA ASN A 83 13.70 -28.18 7.00
C ASN A 83 14.49 -29.16 7.88
N VAL A 84 14.32 -30.44 7.67
CA VAL A 84 15.05 -31.51 8.36
C VAL A 84 15.90 -32.27 7.33
N MET A 85 17.21 -32.07 7.36
CA MET A 85 18.17 -32.76 6.46
C MET A 85 17.80 -32.62 4.96
N GLY A 86 17.34 -31.44 4.53
CA GLY A 86 16.95 -31.16 3.15
C GLY A 86 15.52 -31.56 2.79
N GLN A 87 14.74 -32.07 3.72
CA GLN A 87 13.34 -32.39 3.54
C GLN A 87 12.45 -31.43 4.34
N TYR A 88 11.39 -30.94 3.69
CA TYR A 88 10.40 -30.11 4.37
C TYR A 88 9.38 -30.97 5.11
N ALA A 89 9.09 -30.59 6.34
CA ALA A 89 8.14 -31.29 7.19
C ALA A 89 7.30 -30.30 8.00
N ILE A 90 6.06 -30.69 8.33
CA ILE A 90 5.24 -30.02 9.32
C ILE A 90 5.83 -30.25 10.72
N THR A 91 5.59 -29.31 11.62
CA THR A 91 6.05 -29.39 13.01
C THR A 91 4.98 -29.95 13.93
N PRO A 92 5.33 -30.43 15.14
CA PRO A 92 4.35 -30.73 16.19
C PRO A 92 3.46 -29.54 16.55
N GLN A 93 4.02 -28.32 16.47
CA GLN A 93 3.31 -27.07 16.73
C GLN A 93 2.20 -26.80 15.69
N TYR A 94 2.45 -27.14 14.42
CA TYR A 94 1.41 -27.09 13.39
C TYR A 94 0.25 -28.05 13.70
N LEU A 95 0.58 -29.28 14.10
CA LEU A 95 -0.45 -30.26 14.44
C LEU A 95 -1.30 -29.82 15.63
N GLU A 96 -0.65 -29.23 16.63
CA GLU A 96 -1.34 -28.69 17.82
C GLU A 96 -2.21 -27.47 17.45
N LEU A 97 -1.68 -26.52 16.68
CA LEU A 97 -2.46 -25.38 16.19
C LEU A 97 -3.70 -25.86 15.43
N ARG A 98 -3.55 -26.78 14.48
CA ARG A 98 -4.66 -27.34 13.72
C ARG A 98 -5.71 -27.98 14.62
N ARG A 99 -5.28 -28.79 15.61
CA ARG A 99 -6.17 -29.43 16.60
C ARG A 99 -6.99 -28.38 17.37
N GLN A 100 -6.31 -27.33 17.88
CA GLN A 100 -6.96 -26.25 18.64
C GLN A 100 -7.99 -25.49 17.77
N LEU A 101 -7.64 -25.19 16.54
CA LEU A 101 -8.54 -24.52 15.59
C LEU A 101 -9.78 -25.39 15.28
N GLN A 102 -9.59 -26.71 15.12
CA GLN A 102 -10.71 -27.64 14.91
C GLN A 102 -11.62 -27.72 16.13
N GLU A 103 -11.06 -27.77 17.35
CA GLU A 103 -11.84 -27.78 18.60
C GLU A 103 -12.57 -26.47 18.85
N MET A 104 -11.95 -25.33 18.47
CA MET A 104 -12.60 -24.02 18.55
C MET A 104 -13.84 -23.93 17.66
N GLY A 105 -13.81 -24.53 16.49
CA GLY A 105 -14.91 -24.55 15.52
C GLY A 105 -15.40 -23.17 15.08
N ASP A 106 -16.17 -23.12 14.01
CA ASP A 106 -16.79 -21.89 13.49
C ASP A 106 -15.80 -20.75 13.21
N ILE A 107 -14.63 -21.12 12.67
CA ILE A 107 -13.59 -20.15 12.33
C ILE A 107 -13.83 -19.65 10.91
N ALA A 108 -13.99 -18.33 10.76
CA ALA A 108 -14.11 -17.68 9.45
C ALA A 108 -12.74 -17.31 8.87
N LEU A 109 -11.78 -16.91 9.74
CA LEU A 109 -10.50 -16.37 9.30
C LEU A 109 -9.36 -16.71 10.29
N VAL A 110 -8.23 -17.15 9.75
CA VAL A 110 -6.96 -17.23 10.45
C VAL A 110 -5.98 -16.26 9.80
N VAL A 111 -5.32 -15.43 10.58
CA VAL A 111 -4.29 -14.50 10.12
C VAL A 111 -2.94 -14.87 10.71
N ILE A 112 -1.92 -14.92 9.85
CA ILE A 112 -0.52 -15.20 10.21
C ILE A 112 0.31 -13.95 9.88
N ASP A 113 0.90 -13.30 10.87
CA ASP A 113 1.62 -12.03 10.71
C ASP A 113 2.96 -12.01 11.48
N PRO A 114 4.11 -12.03 10.77
CA PRO A 114 4.31 -12.33 9.35
C PRO A 114 4.73 -13.79 9.11
N LEU A 115 4.62 -14.25 7.85
CA LEU A 115 5.00 -15.58 7.38
C LEU A 115 6.38 -16.03 7.90
N GLN A 116 7.35 -15.14 7.85
CA GLN A 116 8.74 -15.45 8.13
C GLN A 116 9.00 -15.97 9.55
N ALA A 117 8.18 -15.58 10.52
CA ALA A 117 8.27 -16.05 11.89
C ALA A 117 7.75 -17.48 12.08
N PHE A 118 6.94 -17.97 11.14
CA PHE A 118 6.29 -19.30 11.22
C PHE A 118 6.91 -20.34 10.30
N ALA A 119 7.94 -19.99 9.52
CA ALA A 119 8.61 -20.93 8.62
C ALA A 119 10.09 -21.05 8.98
N HIS A 120 10.49 -22.16 9.60
CA HIS A 120 11.90 -22.54 9.75
C HIS A 120 12.41 -23.26 8.50
N ALA A 121 12.28 -22.56 7.36
CA ALA A 121 12.69 -22.98 6.04
C ALA A 121 13.07 -21.76 5.21
N ASP A 122 13.93 -21.89 4.22
CA ASP A 122 14.33 -20.78 3.36
C ASP A 122 13.29 -20.49 2.27
N ILE A 123 12.15 -19.98 2.68
CA ILE A 123 11.03 -19.61 1.79
C ILE A 123 11.35 -18.44 0.85
N ASN A 124 12.43 -17.70 1.11
CA ASN A 124 12.80 -16.54 0.30
C ASN A 124 13.62 -16.93 -0.94
N THR A 125 14.41 -18.01 -0.87
CA THR A 125 15.32 -18.41 -1.94
C THR A 125 15.01 -19.79 -2.50
N ASP A 126 14.33 -20.67 -1.75
CA ASP A 126 13.96 -22.01 -2.21
C ASP A 126 12.48 -22.08 -2.64
N PRO A 127 12.20 -22.25 -3.95
CA PRO A 127 10.84 -22.42 -4.44
C PRO A 127 10.11 -23.63 -3.85
N ALA A 128 10.83 -24.72 -3.51
CA ALA A 128 10.22 -25.92 -2.94
C ALA A 128 9.71 -25.67 -1.53
N ALA A 129 10.40 -24.84 -0.72
CA ALA A 129 9.92 -24.39 0.57
C ALA A 129 8.61 -23.60 0.45
N GLY A 130 8.55 -22.68 -0.53
CA GLY A 130 7.34 -21.92 -0.81
C GLY A 130 6.16 -22.78 -1.25
N GLN A 131 6.39 -23.79 -2.11
CA GLN A 131 5.35 -24.74 -2.52
C GLN A 131 4.88 -25.59 -1.35
N PHE A 132 5.78 -26.08 -0.51
CA PHE A 132 5.44 -26.86 0.67
C PHE A 132 4.62 -26.04 1.66
N TRP A 133 4.99 -24.78 1.90
CA TRP A 133 4.22 -23.85 2.72
C TRP A 133 2.76 -23.76 2.26
N TRP A 134 2.52 -23.54 0.97
CA TRP A 134 1.16 -23.43 0.43
C TRP A 134 0.38 -24.75 0.49
N THR A 135 1.06 -25.89 0.35
CA THR A 135 0.43 -27.19 0.56
C THR A 135 -0.10 -27.32 1.99
N VAL A 136 0.71 -26.95 2.98
CA VAL A 136 0.34 -26.99 4.40
C VAL A 136 -0.78 -25.99 4.71
N MET A 137 -0.73 -24.78 4.14
CA MET A 137 -1.80 -23.78 4.36
C MET A 137 -3.10 -24.18 3.69
N ALA A 138 -3.08 -24.79 2.51
CA ALA A 138 -4.26 -25.30 1.83
C ALA A 138 -4.91 -26.46 2.64
N GLU A 139 -4.12 -27.35 3.21
CA GLU A 139 -4.58 -28.40 4.11
C GLU A 139 -5.22 -27.80 5.36
N LEU A 140 -4.60 -26.78 5.96
CA LEU A 140 -5.16 -26.06 7.11
C LEU A 140 -6.54 -25.46 6.78
N CYS A 141 -6.66 -24.74 5.65
CA CYS A 141 -7.94 -24.16 5.21
C CYS A 141 -9.04 -25.22 5.13
N VAL A 142 -8.75 -26.39 4.55
CA VAL A 142 -9.71 -27.49 4.41
C VAL A 142 -10.05 -28.10 5.77
N SER A 143 -9.04 -28.36 6.60
CA SER A 143 -9.19 -29.08 7.86
C SER A 143 -9.97 -28.28 8.92
N VAL A 144 -9.93 -26.95 8.86
CA VAL A 144 -10.64 -26.05 9.79
C VAL A 144 -11.83 -25.34 9.13
N ASN A 145 -12.05 -25.55 7.84
CA ASN A 145 -13.07 -24.87 7.03
C ASN A 145 -13.03 -23.35 7.14
N ALA A 146 -11.83 -22.75 7.11
CA ALA A 146 -11.59 -21.32 7.27
C ALA A 146 -10.69 -20.75 6.17
N ASN A 147 -10.75 -19.44 5.97
CA ASN A 147 -9.77 -18.74 5.15
C ASN A 147 -8.48 -18.48 5.95
N VAL A 148 -7.34 -18.58 5.29
CA VAL A 148 -6.04 -18.21 5.87
C VAL A 148 -5.45 -17.04 5.10
N ILE A 149 -5.14 -15.94 5.79
CA ILE A 149 -4.43 -14.77 5.25
C ILE A 149 -3.07 -14.67 5.92
N ILE A 150 -2.06 -14.42 5.10
CA ILE A 150 -0.68 -14.41 5.54
C ILE A 150 -0.06 -13.07 5.17
N ALA A 151 0.49 -12.35 6.16
CA ALA A 151 1.30 -11.18 5.92
C ALA A 151 2.71 -11.58 5.50
N HIS A 152 3.27 -10.87 4.54
CA HIS A 152 4.64 -11.07 4.09
C HIS A 152 5.28 -9.74 3.68
N HIS A 153 6.60 -9.63 3.90
CA HIS A 153 7.33 -8.41 3.59
C HIS A 153 7.58 -8.24 2.10
N MET A 154 7.64 -6.97 1.67
CA MET A 154 8.15 -6.60 0.35
C MET A 154 9.69 -6.43 0.40
N ARG A 155 10.35 -6.48 -0.76
CA ARG A 155 11.78 -6.18 -0.87
C ARG A 155 12.00 -4.69 -0.59
N LYS A 156 13.05 -4.37 0.18
CA LYS A 156 13.38 -2.97 0.52
C LYS A 156 13.75 -2.12 -0.70
N GLU A 157 14.39 -2.73 -1.70
CA GLU A 157 14.98 -2.04 -2.86
C GLU A 157 13.97 -1.65 -3.95
N GLY A 158 12.72 -2.09 -3.88
CA GLY A 158 11.73 -1.87 -4.93
C GLY A 158 10.56 -0.96 -4.58
N THR A 159 10.37 -0.64 -3.30
CA THR A 159 9.13 0.00 -2.83
C THR A 159 8.95 1.44 -3.30
N PHE A 160 10.04 2.18 -3.49
CA PHE A 160 9.99 3.59 -3.89
C PHE A 160 9.76 3.83 -5.38
N ALA A 161 9.90 2.82 -6.23
CA ALA A 161 9.75 2.93 -7.68
C ALA A 161 8.47 2.29 -8.22
N ILE A 162 7.57 1.81 -7.35
CA ILE A 162 6.36 1.11 -7.77
C ILE A 162 5.30 2.12 -8.22
N LYS A 163 5.02 2.15 -9.52
CA LYS A 163 3.98 2.98 -10.11
C LYS A 163 2.72 2.21 -10.51
N LYS A 164 2.83 0.88 -10.68
CA LYS A 164 1.75 0.00 -11.15
C LYS A 164 1.68 -1.28 -10.31
N SER A 165 0.51 -1.87 -10.19
CA SER A 165 0.28 -3.12 -9.47
C SER A 165 1.12 -4.30 -9.97
N SER A 166 1.50 -4.34 -11.26
CA SER A 166 2.41 -5.35 -11.80
C SER A 166 3.80 -5.28 -11.17
N GLN A 167 4.34 -4.07 -11.00
CA GLN A 167 5.63 -3.85 -10.32
C GLN A 167 5.54 -4.21 -8.82
N ALA A 168 4.38 -3.96 -8.19
CA ALA A 168 4.15 -4.35 -6.80
C ALA A 168 4.19 -5.87 -6.62
N ARG A 169 3.73 -6.66 -7.60
CA ARG A 169 3.85 -8.11 -7.59
C ARG A 169 5.32 -8.57 -7.59
N GLU A 170 6.15 -7.97 -8.44
CA GLU A 170 7.58 -8.30 -8.56
C GLU A 170 8.40 -7.89 -7.32
N ALA A 171 7.92 -6.88 -6.59
CA ALA A 171 8.54 -6.38 -5.37
C ALA A 171 8.26 -7.25 -4.13
N ILE A 172 7.41 -8.26 -4.20
CA ILE A 172 7.18 -9.18 -3.10
C ILE A 172 8.48 -9.96 -2.81
N ARG A 173 8.84 -10.01 -1.53
CA ARG A 173 10.06 -10.71 -1.10
C ARG A 173 9.91 -12.23 -1.29
N GLY A 174 10.97 -12.87 -1.70
CA GLY A 174 11.02 -14.32 -1.85
C GLY A 174 10.93 -14.80 -3.30
N THR A 175 10.67 -16.09 -3.45
CA THR A 175 10.54 -16.73 -4.76
C THR A 175 9.16 -16.47 -5.37
N THR A 176 9.06 -16.59 -6.69
CA THR A 176 7.76 -16.51 -7.39
C THR A 176 6.77 -17.57 -6.89
N ALA A 177 7.24 -18.69 -6.37
CA ALA A 177 6.41 -19.74 -5.79
C ALA A 177 5.53 -19.25 -4.63
N LEU A 178 5.98 -18.25 -3.86
CA LEU A 178 5.15 -17.64 -2.80
C LEU A 178 3.96 -16.88 -3.37
N VAL A 179 4.16 -16.11 -4.43
CA VAL A 179 3.07 -15.38 -5.09
C VAL A 179 2.19 -16.34 -5.87
N ASP A 180 2.79 -17.30 -6.58
CA ASP A 180 2.07 -18.21 -7.49
C ASP A 180 1.25 -19.26 -6.75
N GLY A 181 1.65 -19.66 -5.55
CA GLY A 181 0.91 -20.59 -4.70
C GLY A 181 -0.33 -19.98 -4.04
N ALA A 182 -0.32 -18.68 -3.76
CA ALA A 182 -1.47 -17.99 -3.19
C ALA A 182 -2.64 -17.91 -4.18
N ARG A 183 -3.89 -17.99 -3.68
CA ARG A 183 -5.10 -17.81 -4.50
C ARG A 183 -5.41 -16.35 -4.76
N TRP A 184 -5.03 -15.46 -3.85
CA TRP A 184 -5.23 -14.03 -3.88
C TRP A 184 -4.03 -13.35 -3.22
N VAL A 185 -3.54 -12.27 -3.81
CA VAL A 185 -2.43 -11.47 -3.26
C VAL A 185 -2.77 -10.00 -3.35
N TYR A 186 -2.70 -9.33 -2.22
CA TYR A 186 -2.83 -7.89 -2.09
C TYR A 186 -1.49 -7.31 -1.68
N SER A 187 -0.98 -6.36 -2.43
CA SER A 187 0.27 -5.67 -2.11
C SER A 187 -0.01 -4.27 -1.61
N LEU A 188 0.84 -3.81 -0.68
CA LEU A 188 0.92 -2.43 -0.21
C LEU A 188 2.28 -1.86 -0.57
N TRP A 189 2.32 -0.65 -1.11
CA TRP A 189 3.56 0.03 -1.45
C TRP A 189 3.46 1.52 -1.20
N ALA A 190 4.61 2.19 -0.99
CA ALA A 190 4.64 3.64 -0.81
C ALA A 190 4.19 4.36 -2.09
N MET A 191 3.47 5.44 -1.93
CA MET A 191 3.12 6.33 -3.03
C MET A 191 4.38 7.00 -3.59
N PRO A 192 4.45 7.31 -4.90
CA PRO A 192 5.50 8.14 -5.45
C PRO A 192 5.61 9.47 -4.69
N GLU A 193 6.83 9.88 -4.34
CA GLU A 193 7.10 11.04 -3.48
C GLU A 193 6.41 12.34 -3.97
N GLN A 194 6.38 12.54 -5.29
CA GLN A 194 5.79 13.73 -5.88
C GLN A 194 4.27 13.79 -5.69
N ASP A 195 3.59 12.67 -5.86
CA ASP A 195 2.15 12.56 -5.64
C ASP A 195 1.83 12.74 -4.15
N GLU A 196 2.67 12.16 -3.27
CA GLU A 196 2.53 12.32 -1.83
C GLU A 196 2.66 13.78 -1.39
N ILE A 197 3.63 14.53 -1.92
CA ILE A 197 3.81 15.95 -1.61
C ILE A 197 2.55 16.76 -2.00
N ILE A 198 1.98 16.50 -3.18
CA ILE A 198 0.74 17.17 -3.63
C ILE A 198 -0.41 16.89 -2.66
N ILE A 199 -0.57 15.62 -2.28
CA ILE A 199 -1.64 15.19 -1.37
C ILE A 199 -1.42 15.78 0.02
N ALA A 200 -0.21 15.73 0.56
CA ALA A 200 0.14 16.26 1.86
C ALA A 200 -0.17 17.75 1.98
N GLN A 201 0.17 18.54 0.93
CA GLN A 201 -0.15 19.97 0.87
C GLN A 201 -1.65 20.24 0.85
N LYS A 202 -2.42 19.45 0.10
CA LYS A 202 -3.87 19.62 -0.05
C LYS A 202 -4.65 19.15 1.17
N MET A 203 -4.18 18.11 1.84
CA MET A 203 -4.84 17.52 3.02
C MET A 203 -4.24 18.04 4.34
N SER A 204 -3.24 18.93 4.28
CA SER A 204 -2.63 19.61 5.44
C SER A 204 -1.99 18.65 6.45
N PHE A 205 -1.20 17.67 5.98
CA PHE A 205 -0.34 16.86 6.81
C PHE A 205 1.13 16.95 6.35
N GLU A 206 2.05 16.49 7.19
CA GLU A 206 3.48 16.48 6.87
C GLU A 206 3.78 15.34 5.86
N SER A 207 4.42 15.68 4.74
CA SER A 207 4.86 14.67 3.77
C SER A 207 6.04 13.86 4.34
N GLY A 208 6.02 12.55 4.12
CA GLY A 208 7.09 11.65 4.57
C GLY A 208 6.84 10.23 4.11
N VAL A 209 7.90 9.50 3.82
CA VAL A 209 7.83 8.14 3.26
C VAL A 209 6.89 7.25 4.07
N GLY A 210 5.82 6.78 3.41
CA GLY A 210 4.84 5.87 3.99
C GLY A 210 3.67 6.54 4.69
N ASN A 211 3.51 7.87 4.59
CA ASN A 211 2.29 8.55 5.02
C ASN A 211 1.16 8.35 4.03
N CYS A 212 1.48 8.24 2.73
CA CYS A 212 0.56 7.76 1.71
C CYS A 212 0.98 6.38 1.23
N VAL A 213 0.07 5.42 1.36
CA VAL A 213 0.29 4.02 0.97
C VAL A 213 -0.71 3.64 -0.10
N MET A 214 -0.23 3.08 -1.19
CA MET A 214 -1.06 2.50 -2.23
C MET A 214 -1.26 1.01 -1.97
N GLY A 215 -2.40 0.48 -2.38
CA GLY A 215 -2.69 -0.95 -2.24
C GLY A 215 -3.52 -1.47 -3.40
N GLY A 216 -3.33 -2.74 -3.73
CA GLY A 216 -4.10 -3.35 -4.81
C GLY A 216 -3.90 -4.85 -4.94
N VAL A 217 -4.86 -5.48 -5.60
CA VAL A 217 -4.79 -6.91 -5.94
C VAL A 217 -3.80 -7.11 -7.08
N VAL A 218 -2.69 -7.80 -6.79
CA VAL A 218 -1.62 -8.08 -7.75
C VAL A 218 -1.68 -9.49 -8.33
N LYS A 219 -2.43 -10.39 -7.68
CA LYS A 219 -2.75 -11.73 -8.18
C LYS A 219 -4.13 -12.16 -7.71
N ILE A 220 -4.85 -12.81 -8.59
CA ILE A 220 -6.12 -13.47 -8.27
C ILE A 220 -6.40 -14.59 -9.25
N ASN A 221 -6.95 -15.69 -8.74
CA ASN A 221 -7.41 -16.82 -9.54
C ASN A 221 -8.93 -16.78 -9.83
N ASP A 222 -9.64 -15.81 -9.25
CA ASP A 222 -11.09 -15.63 -9.39
C ASP A 222 -11.42 -14.14 -9.60
N LYS A 223 -12.67 -13.73 -9.41
CA LYS A 223 -13.10 -12.33 -9.52
C LYS A 223 -12.64 -11.54 -8.31
N ALA A 224 -12.05 -10.34 -8.56
CA ALA A 224 -11.79 -9.35 -7.52
C ALA A 224 -11.84 -7.93 -8.09
N ASP A 225 -12.01 -6.98 -7.20
CA ASP A 225 -11.71 -5.58 -7.49
C ASP A 225 -10.20 -5.42 -7.72
N LYS A 226 -9.83 -4.96 -8.92
CA LYS A 226 -8.44 -4.70 -9.30
C LYS A 226 -8.08 -3.22 -9.19
N GLY A 227 -8.97 -2.40 -8.66
CA GLY A 227 -8.71 -0.99 -8.41
C GLY A 227 -7.56 -0.80 -7.44
N THR A 228 -6.74 0.22 -7.68
CA THR A 228 -5.73 0.64 -6.71
C THR A 228 -6.40 1.53 -5.68
N ARG A 229 -6.12 1.27 -4.41
CA ARG A 229 -6.58 2.08 -3.29
C ARG A 229 -5.44 2.94 -2.76
N THR A 230 -5.79 4.07 -2.19
CA THR A 230 -4.85 4.96 -1.53
C THR A 230 -5.26 5.16 -0.09
N TYR A 231 -4.33 4.90 0.80
CA TYR A 231 -4.48 5.08 2.23
C TYR A 231 -3.61 6.23 2.69
N VAL A 232 -4.15 7.07 3.55
CA VAL A 232 -3.39 8.09 4.27
C VAL A 232 -3.23 7.64 5.72
N ARG A 233 -2.01 7.72 6.22
CA ARG A 233 -1.68 7.34 7.60
C ARG A 233 -2.07 8.46 8.55
N ALA A 234 -2.90 8.13 9.54
CA ALA A 234 -3.23 9.00 10.66
C ALA A 234 -2.08 9.05 11.69
N GLU A 235 -2.14 9.99 12.62
CA GLU A 235 -1.12 10.18 13.66
C GLU A 235 -0.91 8.94 14.55
N ASP A 236 -1.98 8.17 14.80
CA ASP A 236 -1.95 6.92 15.54
C ASP A 236 -1.44 5.72 14.70
N GLY A 237 -1.10 5.95 13.43
CA GLY A 237 -0.59 4.96 12.49
C GLY A 237 -1.67 4.22 11.70
N LEU A 238 -2.97 4.48 11.95
CA LEU A 238 -4.08 3.90 11.20
C LEU A 238 -4.02 4.30 9.72
N LEU A 239 -4.24 3.34 8.83
CA LEU A 239 -4.35 3.57 7.39
C LEU A 239 -5.82 3.79 7.03
N ILE A 240 -6.17 5.03 6.68
CA ILE A 240 -7.52 5.43 6.31
C ILE A 240 -7.63 5.42 4.78
N ASP A 241 -8.62 4.72 4.24
CA ASP A 241 -8.90 4.74 2.79
C ASP A 241 -9.37 6.14 2.35
N LYS A 242 -8.59 6.77 1.52
CA LYS A 242 -8.80 8.10 0.94
C LYS A 242 -8.78 8.07 -0.59
N THR A 243 -9.05 6.92 -1.18
CA THR A 243 -8.94 6.68 -2.63
C THR A 243 -9.67 7.73 -3.45
N SER A 244 -10.93 8.01 -3.14
CA SER A 244 -11.73 8.97 -3.92
C SER A 244 -11.22 10.40 -3.77
N GLU A 245 -10.84 10.81 -2.55
CA GLU A 245 -10.35 12.15 -2.25
C GLU A 245 -8.99 12.39 -2.93
N VAL A 246 -8.09 11.43 -2.80
CA VAL A 246 -6.75 11.47 -3.43
C VAL A 246 -6.86 11.49 -4.95
N SER A 247 -7.73 10.67 -5.55
CA SER A 247 -7.95 10.68 -7.00
C SER A 247 -8.40 12.05 -7.49
N GLN A 248 -9.34 12.70 -6.80
CA GLN A 248 -9.78 14.06 -7.15
C GLN A 248 -8.65 15.09 -7.05
N ILE A 249 -7.81 15.00 -6.02
CA ILE A 249 -6.66 15.90 -5.84
C ILE A 249 -5.66 15.73 -6.98
N LEU A 250 -5.30 14.49 -7.33
CA LEU A 250 -4.34 14.19 -8.38
C LEU A 250 -4.89 14.57 -9.76
N ASP A 251 -6.15 14.29 -10.06
CA ASP A 251 -6.80 14.68 -11.31
C ASP A 251 -6.85 16.20 -11.46
N ALA A 252 -7.14 16.93 -10.40
CA ALA A 252 -7.12 18.40 -10.42
C ALA A 252 -5.70 18.94 -10.63
N SER A 253 -4.70 18.33 -10.01
CA SER A 253 -3.29 18.69 -10.19
C SER A 253 -2.82 18.42 -11.62
N LEU A 254 -3.21 17.28 -12.21
CA LEU A 254 -2.88 16.94 -13.60
C LEU A 254 -3.47 17.96 -14.58
N LYS A 255 -4.77 18.28 -14.46
CA LYS A 255 -5.42 19.30 -15.30
C LYS A 255 -4.76 20.65 -15.19
N LEU A 256 -4.37 21.05 -13.99
CA LEU A 256 -3.64 22.30 -13.77
C LEU A 256 -2.28 22.29 -14.46
N THR A 257 -1.53 21.21 -14.36
CA THR A 257 -0.23 21.05 -15.02
C THR A 257 -0.37 21.11 -16.54
N ASP A 258 -1.35 20.42 -17.09
CA ASP A 258 -1.64 20.43 -18.53
C ASP A 258 -1.99 21.84 -19.03
N ALA A 259 -2.79 22.60 -18.29
CA ALA A 259 -3.10 23.99 -18.62
C ALA A 259 -1.86 24.89 -18.60
N ILE A 260 -0.99 24.72 -17.59
CA ILE A 260 0.27 25.47 -17.52
C ILE A 260 1.21 25.10 -18.68
N PHE A 261 1.34 23.82 -19.01
CA PHE A 261 2.20 23.37 -20.12
C PHE A 261 1.66 23.83 -21.48
N HIS A 262 0.34 23.84 -21.64
CA HIS A 262 -0.28 24.40 -22.85
C HIS A 262 0.09 25.87 -23.03
N GLU A 263 0.00 26.69 -21.98
CA GLU A 263 0.37 28.10 -22.04
C GLU A 263 1.87 28.29 -22.29
N ILE A 264 2.73 27.52 -21.63
CA ILE A 264 4.18 27.54 -21.89
C ILE A 264 4.48 27.26 -23.35
N ASN A 265 3.82 26.25 -23.93
CA ASN A 265 4.00 25.85 -25.31
C ASN A 265 3.46 26.90 -26.30
N THR A 266 2.31 27.49 -25.99
CA THR A 266 1.71 28.58 -26.77
C THR A 266 2.66 29.78 -26.86
N ARG A 267 3.19 30.23 -25.74
CA ARG A 267 4.16 31.34 -25.69
C ARG A 267 5.48 31.02 -26.35
N TRP A 268 5.94 29.77 -26.22
CA TRP A 268 7.14 29.33 -26.96
C TRP A 268 7.00 29.52 -28.46
N HIS A 269 5.84 29.21 -29.03
CA HIS A 269 5.56 29.35 -30.48
C HIS A 269 5.15 30.75 -30.89
N SER A 270 4.79 31.65 -29.98
CA SER A 270 4.41 33.05 -30.23
C SER A 270 5.57 34.05 -30.06
N ASP A 271 6.82 33.57 -30.04
CA ASP A 271 8.02 34.37 -29.83
C ASP A 271 8.08 35.20 -28.52
N ASP A 272 7.27 34.84 -27.52
CA ASP A 272 7.28 35.45 -26.18
C ASP A 272 7.43 34.38 -25.07
N PRO A 273 8.50 33.57 -25.09
CA PRO A 273 8.65 32.44 -24.17
C PRO A 273 8.79 32.90 -22.73
N PHE A 274 8.24 32.08 -21.80
CA PHE A 274 8.50 32.27 -20.40
C PHE A 274 9.98 32.15 -20.04
N SER A 275 10.39 32.79 -18.94
CA SER A 275 11.73 32.76 -18.40
C SER A 275 11.77 32.08 -17.05
N MET A 276 12.88 31.37 -16.76
CA MET A 276 13.19 30.86 -15.42
C MET A 276 13.55 32.00 -14.44
N ALA A 277 13.99 33.16 -14.94
CA ALA A 277 14.39 34.28 -14.09
C ALA A 277 13.17 34.89 -13.37
N VAL A 278 13.26 34.93 -12.03
CA VAL A 278 12.16 35.38 -11.16
C VAL A 278 11.85 36.87 -11.32
N ASN A 279 12.89 37.69 -11.65
CA ASN A 279 12.77 39.16 -11.66
C ASN A 279 12.37 39.75 -13.02
N THR A 280 11.84 38.98 -13.92
CA THR A 280 11.37 39.43 -15.25
C THR A 280 9.86 39.44 -15.34
N GLY A 281 9.33 40.26 -16.28
CA GLY A 281 7.89 40.23 -16.63
C GLY A 281 7.44 38.90 -17.25
N ARG A 282 8.38 38.10 -17.78
CA ARG A 282 8.14 36.78 -18.37
C ARG A 282 8.40 35.60 -17.43
N SER A 283 8.49 35.85 -16.12
CA SER A 283 8.73 34.78 -15.14
C SER A 283 7.58 33.77 -15.12
N VAL A 284 7.86 32.50 -15.41
CA VAL A 284 6.87 31.42 -15.35
C VAL A 284 6.33 31.25 -13.93
N GLN A 285 7.18 31.40 -12.92
CA GLN A 285 6.77 31.26 -11.52
C GLN A 285 5.81 32.37 -11.10
N LYS A 286 6.03 33.62 -11.56
CA LYS A 286 5.09 34.72 -11.33
C LYS A 286 3.76 34.50 -12.04
N TYR A 287 3.80 34.03 -13.28
CA TYR A 287 2.60 33.70 -14.05
C TYR A 287 1.77 32.65 -13.31
N ILE A 288 2.38 31.51 -12.97
CA ILE A 288 1.69 30.44 -12.24
C ILE A 288 1.09 30.94 -10.92
N SER A 289 1.88 31.73 -10.16
CA SER A 289 1.42 32.28 -8.89
C SER A 289 0.22 33.20 -9.06
N ALA A 290 0.21 34.04 -10.09
CA ALA A 290 -0.86 35.01 -10.32
C ALA A 290 -2.12 34.38 -10.93
N GLU A 291 -1.96 33.56 -11.99
CA GLU A 291 -3.06 32.98 -12.76
C GLU A 291 -3.82 31.91 -11.97
N TYR A 292 -3.08 31.08 -11.21
CA TYR A 292 -3.67 29.95 -10.49
C TYR A 292 -3.73 30.16 -8.96
N ALA A 293 -3.54 31.39 -8.49
CA ALA A 293 -3.54 31.75 -7.05
C ALA A 293 -2.61 30.84 -6.21
N MET A 294 -1.51 30.37 -6.81
CA MET A 294 -0.58 29.46 -6.16
C MET A 294 0.46 30.27 -5.35
N PRO A 295 0.80 29.87 -4.10
CA PRO A 295 1.87 30.50 -3.35
C PRO A 295 3.19 30.51 -4.13
N LYS A 296 3.95 31.60 -4.08
CA LYS A 296 5.19 31.76 -4.87
C LYS A 296 6.20 30.63 -4.66
N HIS A 297 6.35 30.15 -3.42
CA HIS A 297 7.25 29.04 -3.12
C HIS A 297 6.77 27.72 -3.77
N ALA A 298 5.47 27.47 -3.81
CA ALA A 298 4.88 26.29 -4.46
C ALA A 298 5.04 26.37 -5.99
N ALA A 299 4.78 27.52 -6.61
CA ALA A 299 5.00 27.72 -8.04
C ALA A 299 6.48 27.50 -8.42
N LYS A 300 7.42 27.97 -7.58
CA LYS A 300 8.84 27.71 -7.76
C LYS A 300 9.17 26.23 -7.69
N PHE A 301 8.68 25.55 -6.65
CA PHE A 301 8.89 24.12 -6.43
C PHE A 301 8.41 23.29 -7.63
N HIS A 302 7.18 23.53 -8.12
CA HIS A 302 6.65 22.82 -9.28
C HIS A 302 7.50 23.01 -10.54
N VAL A 303 7.91 24.24 -10.84
CA VAL A 303 8.74 24.51 -12.03
C VAL A 303 10.10 23.82 -11.93
N GLU A 304 10.76 23.86 -10.77
CA GLU A 304 12.03 23.18 -10.53
C GLU A 304 11.88 21.66 -10.67
N ALA A 305 10.84 21.07 -10.08
CA ALA A 305 10.55 19.65 -10.20
C ALA A 305 10.29 19.22 -11.66
N TRP A 306 9.54 19.98 -12.44
CA TRP A 306 9.32 19.68 -13.87
C TRP A 306 10.59 19.76 -14.71
N VAL A 307 11.52 20.65 -14.35
CA VAL A 307 12.84 20.72 -15.01
C VAL A 307 13.69 19.51 -14.64
N GLU A 308 13.77 19.14 -13.37
CA GLU A 308 14.51 17.97 -12.91
C GLU A 308 13.99 16.67 -13.52
N GLN A 309 12.68 16.57 -13.74
CA GLN A 309 12.04 15.42 -14.39
C GLN A 309 12.23 15.43 -15.92
N GLY A 310 12.84 16.46 -16.49
CA GLY A 310 13.00 16.62 -17.93
C GLY A 310 11.66 16.82 -18.68
N MET A 311 10.66 17.37 -18.03
CA MET A 311 9.39 17.79 -18.65
C MET A 311 9.50 19.18 -19.25
N LEU A 312 10.27 20.05 -18.59
CA LEU A 312 10.59 21.40 -19.04
C LEU A 312 12.10 21.56 -19.25
N GLU A 313 12.48 22.39 -20.23
CA GLU A 313 13.86 22.75 -20.49
C GLU A 313 14.01 24.26 -20.62
N ASN A 314 15.10 24.82 -20.08
CA ASN A 314 15.50 26.19 -20.34
C ASN A 314 16.38 26.24 -21.61
N ALA A 315 15.75 26.29 -22.77
CA ALA A 315 16.38 26.17 -24.07
C ALA A 315 16.65 27.54 -24.73
N ILE A 316 17.55 27.56 -25.73
CA ILE A 316 17.76 28.74 -26.58
C ILE A 316 16.55 28.90 -27.50
N HIS A 317 15.77 29.97 -27.31
CA HIS A 317 14.62 30.29 -28.14
C HIS A 317 15.03 31.08 -29.40
N ASN A 318 15.86 32.10 -29.21
CA ASN A 318 16.33 32.91 -30.34
C ASN A 318 17.83 32.64 -30.58
N LYS A 319 18.16 32.09 -31.77
CA LYS A 319 19.54 31.71 -32.13
C LYS A 319 20.48 32.94 -32.33
N VAL A 320 19.91 34.08 -32.74
CA VAL A 320 20.66 35.29 -33.02
C VAL A 320 21.01 36.01 -31.71
N THR A 321 20.04 36.26 -30.88
CA THR A 321 20.22 36.95 -29.59
C THR A 321 20.68 36.05 -28.45
N LYS A 322 20.66 34.71 -28.68
CA LYS A 322 20.92 33.68 -27.65
C LYS A 322 19.93 33.77 -26.47
N ALA A 323 18.79 34.41 -26.65
CA ALA A 323 17.77 34.50 -25.63
C ALA A 323 17.22 33.10 -25.32
N LYS A 324 17.11 32.81 -24.03
CA LYS A 324 16.57 31.53 -23.51
C LYS A 324 15.12 31.69 -23.10
N GLY A 325 14.41 30.58 -23.17
CA GLY A 325 13.04 30.45 -22.71
C GLY A 325 12.74 29.03 -22.23
N ILE A 326 11.59 28.85 -21.59
CA ILE A 326 11.13 27.55 -21.12
C ILE A 326 10.37 26.87 -22.25
N LYS A 327 10.77 25.63 -22.52
CA LYS A 327 10.16 24.76 -23.52
C LYS A 327 9.61 23.49 -22.84
N VAL A 328 8.43 23.06 -23.26
CA VAL A 328 7.87 21.75 -22.89
C VAL A 328 8.55 20.68 -23.73
N LEU A 329 9.09 19.65 -23.09
CA LEU A 329 9.72 18.49 -23.73
C LEU A 329 8.79 17.29 -23.81
N ARG A 330 7.99 17.07 -22.77
CA ARG A 330 6.98 15.99 -22.69
C ARG A 330 5.85 16.40 -21.74
N ASN A 331 4.65 15.88 -21.98
CA ASN A 331 3.51 16.05 -21.08
C ASN A 331 3.51 15.01 -19.95
N MET A 332 2.73 15.26 -18.89
CA MET A 332 2.60 14.35 -17.73
C MET A 332 1.95 13.00 -18.05
N GLY A 333 1.69 12.61 -19.23
CA GLY A 333 1.15 11.31 -19.60
C GLY A 333 2.06 10.52 -20.54
N ASP A 334 3.14 11.13 -20.99
CA ASP A 334 4.06 10.56 -21.99
C ASP A 334 5.16 9.73 -21.29
N SER A 335 4.79 8.60 -20.64
CA SER A 335 5.75 7.69 -19.99
C SER A 335 5.66 6.27 -20.51
#